data_0da6b9fa6cfcba97f2594a5ac4d9a24a
#
_entry.id   0da6b9fa6cfcba97f2594a5ac4d9a24a
#
_cell.length_a   1.000
_cell.length_b   1.000
_cell.length_c   1.000
_cell.angle_alpha   90.00
_cell.angle_beta   90.00
_cell.angle_gamma   90.00
#
_symmetry.space_group_name_H-M   'P 1'
#
loop_
_entity.id
_entity.type
_entity.pdbx_description
1 polymer ?
#
loop_
_entity_poly.entity_id
_entity_poly.type
_entity_poly.pdbx_seq_one_letter_code
_entity_poly.pdbx_strand_id
1 'polypeptide(L)'
;RDDFDTSSTSEQKMRSGSATLRLVDLADNSLVFPTLRKPDFQRETNEWNSEKVCKLIESFVDDELIPSVIFWNASSSYTFVIDGAHRLSALASWVNDDYGDGEISKKFYDKIENEQLSAAEKTRILVRKRIGPYSDYLLAVTNPDKVSGKIVERSKNLGLLSLSIQWVGGDQKHAESSFFKINQQGEPLSKTEMKLLKERKKPHVLAARAIIKGGQGHPYWGKFEDGKQEQIKKISEKLFCNLFRPPLNKPVKTLDKLPLAGKVGLASTLPTISSFVNIVNDLGNRDIHDDNSGDMTIEYLNNCNVLTNRISSNEPFSLGLHPAIYFYSHDGRHKQASFYAAVNFVKQLDTKNKIYDFLNVRGKFEIILQKYNYLIQQILRNYRSADKAYPHITEYYHKIIKKLNEGKDVDNVIDEIMKDSFDFLTIRQVGSHGEIDSFSQNTKSSIFIKTALENAIKCNICGGLVPTNSISFDHIIRKQDGGLNTDDNGQITHPYCNTSFKN
;
A
#
# COMPACT_ATOMS: atom_id res chain seq x y z
N ARG A 1 -10.42 -13.11 -9.23
CA ARG A 1 -10.02 -12.31 -10.40
C ARG A 1 -9.47 -13.21 -11.48
N ASP A 2 -9.72 -12.88 -12.74
CA ASP A 2 -9.14 -13.55 -13.89
C ASP A 2 -8.71 -12.53 -14.92
N ASP A 3 -7.70 -12.88 -15.71
CA ASP A 3 -7.25 -12.07 -16.82
C ASP A 3 -8.41 -11.88 -17.80
N PHE A 4 -8.70 -10.63 -18.09
CA PHE A 4 -9.72 -10.24 -19.05
C PHE A 4 -9.17 -10.39 -20.47
N ASP A 5 -8.72 -11.59 -20.82
CA ASP A 5 -8.14 -11.92 -22.10
C ASP A 5 -8.87 -13.13 -22.70
N THR A 6 -9.67 -12.87 -23.70
CA THR A 6 -10.40 -13.91 -24.41
C THR A 6 -9.93 -13.95 -25.86
N SER A 7 -9.04 -14.85 -26.15
CA SER A 7 -8.49 -15.07 -27.49
C SER A 7 -9.46 -15.83 -28.39
N SER A 8 -10.69 -15.37 -28.56
CA SER A 8 -11.60 -16.00 -29.52
C SER A 8 -12.27 -14.99 -30.43
N THR A 9 -11.98 -15.13 -31.71
CA THR A 9 -12.48 -14.40 -32.87
C THR A 9 -13.80 -14.94 -33.42
N SER A 10 -14.69 -15.50 -32.60
CA SER A 10 -16.00 -15.93 -33.07
C SER A 10 -17.09 -14.94 -32.67
N GLU A 11 -17.87 -14.51 -33.63
CA GLU A 11 -19.15 -13.80 -33.42
C GLU A 11 -20.01 -14.56 -32.41
N GLN A 12 -20.04 -14.07 -31.17
CA GLN A 12 -20.85 -14.68 -30.13
C GLN A 12 -22.29 -14.23 -30.26
N LYS A 13 -23.18 -15.18 -30.51
CA LYS A 13 -24.59 -15.01 -30.19
C LYS A 13 -24.71 -14.66 -28.71
N MET A 14 -25.24 -13.47 -28.41
CA MET A 14 -25.59 -13.06 -27.04
C MET A 14 -26.41 -14.19 -26.39
N ARG A 15 -25.85 -14.91 -25.44
CA ARG A 15 -26.67 -15.67 -24.50
C ARG A 15 -27.35 -14.64 -23.61
N SER A 16 -28.66 -14.50 -23.76
CA SER A 16 -29.48 -13.72 -22.81
C SER A 16 -29.42 -14.48 -21.48
N GLY A 17 -28.63 -13.93 -20.54
CA GLY A 17 -28.60 -14.41 -19.17
C GLY A 17 -29.90 -14.05 -18.42
N SER A 18 -30.04 -14.54 -17.21
CA SER A 18 -31.13 -14.13 -16.31
C SER A 18 -31.15 -12.60 -16.16
N ALA A 19 -32.31 -12.00 -16.01
CA ALA A 19 -32.45 -10.58 -15.68
C ALA A 19 -32.26 -10.31 -14.18
N THR A 20 -32.21 -11.34 -13.36
CA THR A 20 -32.09 -11.23 -11.91
C THR A 20 -31.13 -12.27 -11.33
N LEU A 21 -30.52 -11.95 -10.18
CA LEU A 21 -29.65 -12.82 -9.40
C LEU A 21 -30.23 -12.95 -7.99
N ARG A 22 -30.53 -14.16 -7.56
CA ARG A 22 -31.07 -14.46 -6.23
C ARG A 22 -29.94 -14.76 -5.24
N LEU A 23 -30.22 -14.69 -3.95
CA LEU A 23 -29.24 -15.04 -2.90
C LEU A 23 -28.70 -16.48 -3.03
N VAL A 24 -29.58 -17.42 -3.38
CA VAL A 24 -29.16 -18.82 -3.57
C VAL A 24 -28.13 -19.01 -4.69
N ASP A 25 -28.12 -18.10 -5.67
CA ASP A 25 -27.16 -18.11 -6.77
C ASP A 25 -25.76 -17.67 -6.30
N LEU A 26 -25.64 -17.03 -5.10
CA LEU A 26 -24.39 -16.60 -4.48
C LEU A 26 -23.81 -17.62 -3.48
N ALA A 27 -24.51 -18.73 -3.23
CA ALA A 27 -23.97 -19.80 -2.41
C ALA A 27 -22.78 -20.48 -3.10
N ASP A 28 -21.79 -20.92 -2.33
CA ASP A 28 -20.57 -21.56 -2.83
C ASP A 28 -20.82 -22.85 -3.62
N ASN A 29 -21.91 -23.57 -3.27
CA ASN A 29 -22.37 -24.76 -3.93
C ASN A 29 -23.36 -24.50 -5.10
N SER A 30 -23.61 -23.24 -5.45
CA SER A 30 -24.45 -22.87 -6.60
C SER A 30 -23.75 -23.12 -7.94
N LEU A 31 -24.50 -23.17 -9.03
CA LEU A 31 -23.93 -23.25 -10.39
C LEU A 31 -23.48 -21.87 -10.92
N VAL A 32 -23.91 -20.77 -10.28
CA VAL A 32 -23.65 -19.40 -10.74
C VAL A 32 -22.41 -18.82 -10.08
N PHE A 33 -22.33 -18.82 -8.73
CA PHE A 33 -21.24 -18.18 -7.99
C PHE A 33 -19.83 -18.61 -8.44
N PRO A 34 -19.56 -19.91 -8.67
CA PRO A 34 -18.24 -20.35 -9.15
C PRO A 34 -17.89 -19.87 -10.56
N THR A 35 -18.86 -19.40 -11.36
CA THR A 35 -18.61 -18.86 -12.70
C THR A 35 -18.37 -17.35 -12.70
N LEU A 36 -18.72 -16.64 -11.61
CA LEU A 36 -18.52 -15.21 -11.51
C LEU A 36 -17.04 -14.88 -11.38
N ARG A 37 -16.58 -13.93 -12.18
CA ARG A 37 -15.19 -13.47 -12.18
C ARG A 37 -15.13 -11.96 -12.05
N LYS A 38 -14.12 -11.50 -11.35
CA LYS A 38 -13.79 -10.07 -11.27
C LYS A 38 -12.73 -9.78 -12.32
N PRO A 39 -12.93 -8.82 -13.26
CA PRO A 39 -11.90 -8.45 -14.21
C PRO A 39 -10.62 -7.95 -13.56
N ASP A 40 -9.47 -8.16 -14.20
CA ASP A 40 -8.16 -7.72 -13.75
C ASP A 40 -8.01 -6.20 -13.64
N PHE A 41 -8.81 -5.44 -14.39
CA PHE A 41 -8.83 -3.98 -14.38
C PHE A 41 -9.70 -3.34 -13.28
N GLN A 42 -10.33 -4.12 -12.40
CA GLN A 42 -11.06 -3.53 -11.27
C GLN A 42 -10.13 -3.08 -10.15
N ARG A 43 -10.57 -2.08 -9.37
CA ARG A 43 -9.82 -1.48 -8.27
C ARG A 43 -9.22 -2.53 -7.32
N GLU A 44 -7.97 -2.32 -6.92
CA GLU A 44 -7.28 -3.12 -5.90
C GLU A 44 -7.78 -2.82 -4.49
N THR A 45 -8.16 -1.57 -4.27
CA THR A 45 -8.57 -1.09 -2.96
C THR A 45 -10.01 -1.44 -2.68
N ASN A 46 -10.24 -1.99 -1.50
CA ASN A 46 -11.58 -2.22 -0.97
C ASN A 46 -11.96 -1.01 -0.09
N GLU A 47 -12.79 -0.12 -0.61
CA GLU A 47 -13.32 1.04 0.15
C GLU A 47 -14.50 0.65 1.05
N TRP A 48 -14.90 -0.61 1.03
CA TRP A 48 -15.99 -1.11 1.85
C TRP A 48 -15.49 -1.50 3.24
N ASN A 49 -16.07 -0.88 4.25
CA ASN A 49 -15.89 -1.22 5.64
C ASN A 49 -17.08 -2.03 6.17
N SER A 50 -17.00 -2.50 7.41
CA SER A 50 -18.05 -3.30 8.06
C SER A 50 -19.43 -2.64 8.01
N GLU A 51 -19.51 -1.30 8.15
CA GLU A 51 -20.77 -0.56 8.10
C GLU A 51 -21.40 -0.55 6.70
N LYS A 52 -20.61 -0.35 5.64
CA LYS A 52 -21.10 -0.39 4.25
C LYS A 52 -21.60 -1.79 3.88
N VAL A 53 -20.89 -2.84 4.30
CA VAL A 53 -21.32 -4.24 4.10
C VAL A 53 -22.64 -4.48 4.82
N CYS A 54 -22.72 -4.14 6.11
CA CYS A 54 -23.92 -4.34 6.90
C CYS A 54 -25.12 -3.58 6.33
N LYS A 55 -24.95 -2.29 5.99
CA LYS A 55 -26.03 -1.48 5.39
C LYS A 55 -26.58 -2.08 4.09
N LEU A 56 -25.69 -2.58 3.21
CA LEU A 56 -26.16 -3.18 1.97
C LEU A 56 -26.99 -4.43 2.21
N ILE A 57 -26.57 -5.31 3.13
CA ILE A 57 -27.32 -6.50 3.47
C ILE A 57 -28.66 -6.12 4.09
N GLU A 58 -28.67 -5.09 4.98
CA GLU A 58 -29.86 -4.57 5.60
C GLU A 58 -30.85 -4.02 4.57
N SER A 59 -30.39 -3.15 3.64
CA SER A 59 -31.21 -2.65 2.54
C SER A 59 -31.75 -3.77 1.66
N PHE A 60 -30.97 -4.84 1.45
CA PHE A 60 -31.43 -5.98 0.64
C PHE A 60 -32.58 -6.74 1.34
N VAL A 61 -32.44 -7.07 2.62
CA VAL A 61 -33.47 -7.83 3.35
C VAL A 61 -34.71 -6.97 3.70
N ASP A 62 -34.56 -5.64 3.70
CA ASP A 62 -35.66 -4.69 3.90
C ASP A 62 -36.33 -4.26 2.58
N ASP A 63 -35.98 -4.91 1.46
CA ASP A 63 -36.53 -4.66 0.11
C ASP A 63 -36.34 -3.20 -0.37
N GLU A 64 -35.23 -2.57 0.03
CA GLU A 64 -34.88 -1.25 -0.45
C GLU A 64 -34.27 -1.30 -1.85
N LEU A 65 -34.38 -0.19 -2.59
CA LEU A 65 -33.83 -0.09 -3.95
C LEU A 65 -32.30 -0.22 -3.94
N ILE A 66 -31.78 -1.28 -4.57
CA ILE A 66 -30.35 -1.52 -4.80
C ILE A 66 -30.03 -1.36 -6.29
N PRO A 67 -28.97 -0.61 -6.66
CA PRO A 67 -28.56 -0.49 -8.06
C PRO A 67 -28.27 -1.86 -8.69
N SER A 68 -28.63 -2.02 -9.96
CA SER A 68 -28.39 -3.25 -10.73
C SER A 68 -26.90 -3.60 -10.80
N VAL A 69 -26.62 -4.89 -10.87
CA VAL A 69 -25.26 -5.38 -11.20
C VAL A 69 -25.10 -5.49 -12.70
N ILE A 70 -23.88 -5.27 -13.21
CA ILE A 70 -23.61 -5.28 -14.64
C ILE A 70 -22.62 -6.40 -14.95
N PHE A 71 -23.04 -7.29 -15.86
CA PHE A 71 -22.29 -8.47 -16.26
C PHE A 71 -21.89 -8.44 -17.72
N TRP A 72 -20.81 -9.13 -18.03
CA TRP A 72 -20.40 -9.45 -19.39
C TRP A 72 -20.01 -10.95 -19.46
N ASN A 73 -20.54 -11.66 -20.48
CA ASN A 73 -20.21 -13.06 -20.69
C ASN A 73 -18.98 -13.18 -21.59
N ALA A 74 -17.98 -13.89 -21.11
CA ALA A 74 -16.86 -14.33 -21.93
C ALA A 74 -17.22 -15.56 -22.76
N SER A 75 -16.46 -15.82 -23.82
CA SER A 75 -16.54 -17.07 -24.60
C SER A 75 -16.23 -18.33 -23.77
N SER A 76 -15.48 -18.16 -22.68
CA SER A 76 -15.04 -19.16 -21.72
C SER A 76 -16.12 -19.37 -20.69
N SER A 77 -17.22 -19.73 -20.71
CA SER A 77 -18.21 -20.06 -19.65
C SER A 77 -18.18 -19.20 -18.36
N TYR A 78 -17.31 -18.20 -18.29
CA TYR A 78 -17.19 -17.26 -17.17
C TYR A 78 -18.01 -16.00 -17.40
N THR A 79 -18.62 -15.52 -16.31
CA THR A 79 -19.34 -14.24 -16.27
C THR A 79 -18.53 -13.20 -15.52
N PHE A 80 -18.11 -12.15 -16.21
CA PHE A 80 -17.35 -11.07 -15.61
C PHE A 80 -18.28 -9.99 -15.04
N VAL A 81 -18.01 -9.62 -13.79
CA VAL A 81 -18.74 -8.55 -13.08
C VAL A 81 -18.13 -7.20 -13.46
N ILE A 82 -18.78 -6.48 -14.37
CA ILE A 82 -18.32 -5.16 -14.83
C ILE A 82 -18.59 -4.09 -13.79
N ASP A 83 -19.78 -4.11 -13.16
CA ASP A 83 -20.10 -3.27 -11.99
C ASP A 83 -20.89 -4.05 -10.96
N GLY A 84 -20.81 -3.62 -9.69
CA GLY A 84 -21.50 -4.25 -8.58
C GLY A 84 -20.72 -5.32 -7.84
N ALA A 85 -19.42 -5.50 -8.09
CA ALA A 85 -18.60 -6.51 -7.43
C ALA A 85 -18.64 -6.42 -5.89
N HIS A 86 -18.68 -5.22 -5.32
CA HIS A 86 -18.78 -5.02 -3.86
C HIS A 86 -20.17 -5.46 -3.33
N ARG A 87 -21.25 -5.16 -4.08
CA ARG A 87 -22.60 -5.58 -3.72
C ARG A 87 -22.71 -7.09 -3.69
N LEU A 88 -22.19 -7.75 -4.72
CA LEU A 88 -22.14 -9.21 -4.78
C LEU A 88 -21.29 -9.82 -3.67
N SER A 89 -20.11 -9.26 -3.43
CA SER A 89 -19.23 -9.74 -2.35
C SER A 89 -19.88 -9.62 -0.97
N ALA A 90 -20.57 -8.52 -0.68
CA ALA A 90 -21.25 -8.33 0.62
C ALA A 90 -22.38 -9.36 0.82
N LEU A 91 -23.23 -9.58 -0.19
CA LEU A 91 -24.30 -10.58 -0.11
C LEU A 91 -23.73 -12.01 -0.07
N ALA A 92 -22.71 -12.32 -0.89
CA ALA A 92 -22.05 -13.62 -0.85
C ALA A 92 -21.39 -13.90 0.49
N SER A 93 -20.76 -12.88 1.11
CA SER A 93 -20.18 -13.01 2.45
C SER A 93 -21.21 -13.37 3.50
N TRP A 94 -22.40 -12.80 3.44
CA TRP A 94 -23.50 -13.11 4.34
C TRP A 94 -24.05 -14.51 4.10
N VAL A 95 -24.28 -14.89 2.82
CA VAL A 95 -24.81 -16.20 2.44
C VAL A 95 -23.88 -17.34 2.87
N ASN A 96 -22.57 -17.16 2.71
CA ASN A 96 -21.56 -18.18 2.99
C ASN A 96 -20.89 -18.02 4.39
N ASP A 97 -21.28 -17.03 5.18
CA ASP A 97 -20.61 -16.62 6.44
C ASP A 97 -19.08 -16.46 6.31
N ASP A 98 -18.63 -16.04 5.12
CA ASP A 98 -17.22 -15.83 4.75
C ASP A 98 -16.96 -14.37 4.45
N TYR A 99 -16.46 -13.62 5.42
CA TYR A 99 -16.13 -12.19 5.31
C TYR A 99 -14.67 -11.93 4.93
N GLY A 100 -14.04 -12.90 4.27
CA GLY A 100 -12.64 -12.86 3.85
C GLY A 100 -11.72 -13.64 4.79
N ASP A 101 -12.26 -14.52 5.63
CA ASP A 101 -11.56 -15.33 6.61
C ASP A 101 -11.87 -16.85 6.45
N GLY A 102 -12.78 -17.21 5.53
CA GLY A 102 -13.23 -18.56 5.29
C GLY A 102 -12.42 -19.32 4.23
N GLU A 103 -12.96 -20.48 3.81
CA GLU A 103 -12.31 -21.41 2.89
C GLU A 103 -12.07 -20.83 1.49
N ILE A 104 -12.96 -19.94 1.01
CA ILE A 104 -12.78 -19.29 -0.29
C ILE A 104 -11.54 -18.40 -0.27
N SER A 105 -11.36 -17.63 0.80
CA SER A 105 -10.18 -16.78 0.97
C SER A 105 -8.89 -17.58 1.14
N LYS A 106 -8.91 -18.67 1.88
CA LYS A 106 -7.76 -19.55 2.08
C LYS A 106 -7.25 -20.23 0.81
N LYS A 107 -8.12 -20.41 -0.20
CA LYS A 107 -7.69 -20.91 -1.51
C LYS A 107 -6.81 -19.94 -2.29
N PHE A 108 -6.89 -18.65 -1.99
CA PHE A 108 -6.14 -17.61 -2.70
C PHE A 108 -4.94 -17.06 -1.90
N TYR A 109 -4.92 -17.24 -0.58
CA TYR A 109 -3.89 -16.72 0.30
C TYR A 109 -3.33 -17.85 1.15
N ASP A 110 -2.03 -18.04 1.12
CA ASP A 110 -1.35 -19.04 1.98
C ASP A 110 -1.58 -18.74 3.47
N LYS A 111 -1.67 -17.45 3.80
CA LYS A 111 -1.96 -16.96 5.15
C LYS A 111 -2.85 -15.73 5.10
N ILE A 112 -3.93 -15.76 5.86
CA ILE A 112 -4.79 -14.58 6.05
C ILE A 112 -4.21 -13.71 7.16
N GLU A 113 -3.97 -12.44 6.86
CA GLU A 113 -3.39 -11.48 7.80
C GLU A 113 -4.32 -11.19 8.98
N ASN A 114 -3.75 -10.99 10.18
CA ASN A 114 -4.52 -10.72 11.40
C ASN A 114 -5.44 -9.50 11.28
N GLU A 115 -5.05 -8.47 10.50
CA GLU A 115 -5.90 -7.31 10.23
C GLU A 115 -7.15 -7.71 9.44
N GLN A 116 -7.01 -8.60 8.46
CA GLN A 116 -8.13 -9.13 7.68
C GLN A 116 -9.04 -9.99 8.56
N LEU A 117 -8.48 -10.88 9.38
CA LEU A 117 -9.25 -11.67 10.34
C LEU A 117 -10.04 -10.79 11.31
N SER A 118 -9.41 -9.74 11.84
CA SER A 118 -10.07 -8.77 12.72
C SER A 118 -11.20 -7.99 12.01
N ALA A 119 -11.00 -7.61 10.73
CA ALA A 119 -12.01 -6.92 9.94
C ALA A 119 -13.20 -7.84 9.63
N ALA A 120 -12.94 -9.09 9.28
CA ALA A 120 -13.95 -10.12 9.04
C ALA A 120 -14.81 -10.36 10.29
N GLU A 121 -14.17 -10.56 11.44
CA GLU A 121 -14.89 -10.79 12.69
C GLU A 121 -15.74 -9.58 13.14
N LYS A 122 -15.20 -8.36 13.02
CA LYS A 122 -15.98 -7.13 13.27
C LYS A 122 -17.21 -7.03 12.37
N THR A 123 -17.06 -7.38 11.10
CA THR A 123 -18.16 -7.36 10.13
C THR A 123 -19.20 -8.40 10.49
N ARG A 124 -18.78 -9.64 10.80
CA ARG A 124 -19.66 -10.74 11.21
C ARG A 124 -20.46 -10.38 12.46
N ILE A 125 -19.80 -9.85 13.50
CA ILE A 125 -20.47 -9.40 14.74
C ILE A 125 -21.52 -8.33 14.43
N LEU A 126 -21.18 -7.33 13.60
CA LEU A 126 -22.09 -6.25 13.25
C LEU A 126 -23.30 -6.76 12.48
N VAL A 127 -23.10 -7.62 11.47
CA VAL A 127 -24.19 -8.23 10.68
C VAL A 127 -25.08 -9.12 11.55
N ARG A 128 -24.49 -9.99 12.37
CA ARG A 128 -25.26 -10.85 13.29
C ARG A 128 -26.11 -10.04 14.28
N LYS A 129 -25.59 -8.91 14.76
CA LYS A 129 -26.32 -8.04 15.69
C LYS A 129 -27.50 -7.31 15.04
N ARG A 130 -27.36 -6.80 13.82
CA ARG A 130 -28.37 -5.94 13.16
C ARG A 130 -29.36 -6.73 12.31
N ILE A 131 -28.89 -7.79 11.68
CA ILE A 131 -29.61 -8.51 10.65
C ILE A 131 -29.88 -9.94 11.10
N GLY A 132 -28.87 -10.64 11.59
CA GLY A 132 -28.84 -12.05 11.89
C GLY A 132 -28.06 -12.84 10.84
N PRO A 133 -27.61 -14.08 11.15
CA PRO A 133 -26.95 -14.95 10.21
C PRO A 133 -27.94 -15.44 9.12
N TYR A 134 -27.47 -15.71 7.92
CA TYR A 134 -28.31 -16.19 6.82
C TYR A 134 -28.99 -17.53 7.12
N SER A 135 -28.33 -18.39 7.92
CA SER A 135 -28.90 -19.65 8.42
C SER A 135 -30.23 -19.47 9.19
N ASP A 136 -30.37 -18.38 9.95
CA ASP A 136 -31.60 -18.11 10.69
C ASP A 136 -32.76 -17.76 9.76
N TYR A 137 -32.48 -17.10 8.64
CA TYR A 137 -33.49 -16.82 7.60
C TYR A 137 -33.96 -18.10 6.91
N LEU A 138 -33.05 -19.03 6.66
CA LEU A 138 -33.41 -20.37 6.13
C LEU A 138 -34.23 -21.15 7.18
N LEU A 139 -33.84 -21.07 8.46
CA LEU A 139 -34.56 -21.72 9.55
C LEU A 139 -35.96 -21.10 9.74
N ALA A 140 -36.10 -19.80 9.56
CA ALA A 140 -37.41 -19.11 9.69
C ALA A 140 -38.47 -19.64 8.71
N VAL A 141 -38.07 -20.14 7.54
CA VAL A 141 -38.97 -20.70 6.56
C VAL A 141 -39.56 -22.03 7.04
N THR A 142 -38.79 -22.86 7.74
CA THR A 142 -39.17 -24.19 8.18
C THR A 142 -39.61 -24.26 9.65
N ASN A 143 -39.02 -23.43 10.51
CA ASN A 143 -39.22 -23.43 11.95
C ASN A 143 -39.27 -21.98 12.50
N PRO A 144 -40.31 -21.17 12.20
CA PRO A 144 -40.38 -19.78 12.52
C PRO A 144 -40.33 -19.50 14.06
N ASP A 145 -40.82 -20.43 14.87
CA ASP A 145 -40.83 -20.28 16.34
C ASP A 145 -39.42 -20.34 16.97
N LYS A 146 -38.39 -20.75 16.22
CA LYS A 146 -37.02 -20.85 16.74
C LYS A 146 -36.16 -19.62 16.49
N VAL A 147 -36.69 -18.62 15.80
CA VAL A 147 -35.95 -17.39 15.43
C VAL A 147 -36.74 -16.15 15.87
N SER A 148 -36.04 -15.00 15.84
CA SER A 148 -36.71 -13.74 16.26
C SER A 148 -37.80 -13.35 15.27
N GLY A 149 -38.90 -12.74 15.78
CA GLY A 149 -40.02 -12.28 14.94
C GLY A 149 -39.62 -11.32 13.83
N LYS A 150 -38.55 -10.51 14.01
CA LYS A 150 -37.99 -9.63 12.98
C LYS A 150 -37.40 -10.44 11.80
N ILE A 151 -36.70 -11.52 12.10
CA ILE A 151 -36.15 -12.42 11.06
C ILE A 151 -37.28 -13.14 10.33
N VAL A 152 -38.28 -13.61 11.07
CA VAL A 152 -39.47 -14.25 10.46
C VAL A 152 -40.14 -13.29 9.47
N GLU A 153 -40.32 -12.04 9.84
CA GLU A 153 -40.94 -11.02 8.98
C GLU A 153 -40.11 -10.79 7.70
N ARG A 154 -38.82 -10.53 7.84
CA ARG A 154 -37.91 -10.32 6.72
C ARG A 154 -37.78 -11.56 5.81
N SER A 155 -37.87 -12.77 6.37
CA SER A 155 -37.75 -14.01 5.63
C SER A 155 -38.92 -14.30 4.70
N LYS A 156 -40.11 -13.73 4.96
CA LYS A 156 -41.34 -13.98 4.15
C LYS A 156 -41.13 -13.68 2.67
N ASN A 157 -40.40 -12.62 2.35
CA ASN A 157 -40.16 -12.18 0.98
C ASN A 157 -38.75 -12.55 0.45
N LEU A 158 -37.90 -13.10 1.31
CA LEU A 158 -36.49 -13.34 0.96
C LEU A 158 -36.29 -14.17 -0.32
N GLY A 159 -37.17 -15.15 -0.55
CA GLY A 159 -37.14 -15.98 -1.76
C GLY A 159 -37.53 -15.25 -3.04
N LEU A 160 -38.16 -14.07 -2.92
CA LEU A 160 -38.58 -13.22 -4.05
C LEU A 160 -37.55 -12.13 -4.33
N LEU A 161 -36.71 -11.77 -3.31
CA LEU A 161 -35.72 -10.72 -3.43
C LEU A 161 -34.60 -11.15 -4.38
N SER A 162 -34.24 -10.25 -5.28
CA SER A 162 -33.19 -10.48 -6.25
C SER A 162 -32.50 -9.18 -6.65
N LEU A 163 -31.23 -9.25 -7.05
CA LEU A 163 -30.53 -8.15 -7.69
C LEU A 163 -30.89 -8.13 -9.19
N SER A 164 -31.22 -6.96 -9.71
CA SER A 164 -31.39 -6.77 -11.14
C SER A 164 -30.04 -6.88 -11.86
N ILE A 165 -30.00 -7.57 -13.00
CA ILE A 165 -28.81 -7.74 -13.83
C ILE A 165 -28.99 -6.94 -15.11
N GLN A 166 -27.94 -6.21 -15.48
CA GLN A 166 -27.78 -5.65 -16.82
C GLN A 166 -26.63 -6.35 -17.53
N TRP A 167 -26.80 -6.62 -18.82
CA TRP A 167 -25.79 -7.33 -19.60
C TRP A 167 -25.13 -6.37 -20.59
N VAL A 168 -23.81 -6.31 -20.58
CA VAL A 168 -23.02 -5.64 -21.61
C VAL A 168 -22.84 -6.60 -22.78
N GLY A 169 -23.23 -6.15 -23.96
CA GLY A 169 -22.99 -6.87 -25.21
C GLY A 169 -21.65 -6.51 -25.85
N GLY A 170 -21.31 -7.23 -26.91
CA GLY A 170 -20.10 -6.95 -27.67
C GLY A 170 -18.85 -7.67 -27.15
N ASP A 171 -17.70 -7.25 -27.68
CA ASP A 171 -16.40 -7.83 -27.40
C ASP A 171 -15.80 -7.33 -26.07
N GLN A 172 -14.63 -7.84 -25.75
CA GLN A 172 -13.85 -7.49 -24.58
C GLN A 172 -13.56 -5.98 -24.51
N LYS A 173 -13.21 -5.36 -25.64
CA LYS A 173 -12.91 -3.91 -25.69
C LYS A 173 -14.15 -3.07 -25.36
N HIS A 174 -15.31 -3.52 -25.81
CA HIS A 174 -16.58 -2.88 -25.50
C HIS A 174 -16.92 -2.99 -24.02
N ALA A 175 -16.73 -4.17 -23.42
CA ALA A 175 -16.96 -4.39 -21.99
C ALA A 175 -15.99 -3.55 -21.12
N GLU A 176 -14.71 -3.48 -21.47
CA GLU A 176 -13.72 -2.62 -20.80
C GLU A 176 -14.07 -1.12 -20.94
N SER A 177 -14.46 -0.68 -22.14
CA SER A 177 -14.91 0.70 -22.36
C SER A 177 -16.15 1.04 -21.54
N SER A 178 -17.10 0.10 -21.42
CA SER A 178 -18.30 0.26 -20.59
C SER A 178 -17.96 0.40 -19.11
N PHE A 179 -17.02 -0.39 -18.60
CA PHE A 179 -16.51 -0.24 -17.23
C PHE A 179 -15.98 1.18 -16.97
N PHE A 180 -15.13 1.69 -17.85
CA PHE A 180 -14.57 3.04 -17.66
C PHE A 180 -15.63 4.13 -17.73
N LYS A 181 -16.63 4.00 -18.60
CA LYS A 181 -17.75 4.97 -18.72
C LYS A 181 -18.63 4.97 -17.47
N ILE A 182 -18.99 3.79 -16.97
CA ILE A 182 -19.84 3.63 -15.77
C ILE A 182 -19.15 4.24 -14.54
N ASN A 183 -17.87 3.95 -14.35
CA ASN A 183 -17.10 4.48 -13.21
C ASN A 183 -16.85 6.01 -13.29
N GLN A 184 -17.04 6.65 -14.42
CA GLN A 184 -17.02 8.12 -14.52
C GLN A 184 -18.29 8.78 -14.00
N GLN A 185 -19.40 8.06 -13.92
CA GLN A 185 -20.70 8.58 -13.50
C GLN A 185 -21.00 8.39 -12.01
N GLY A 186 -20.30 7.43 -11.34
CA GLY A 186 -20.45 7.12 -9.91
C GLY A 186 -19.38 7.76 -9.03
N GLU A 187 -18.66 6.96 -8.25
CA GLU A 187 -17.41 7.39 -7.59
C GLU A 187 -16.27 7.36 -8.62
N PRO A 188 -15.86 8.51 -9.18
CA PRO A 188 -14.94 8.53 -10.31
C PRO A 188 -13.57 8.00 -9.91
N LEU A 189 -12.98 7.20 -10.79
CA LEU A 189 -11.58 6.80 -10.69
C LEU A 189 -10.70 8.06 -10.78
N SER A 190 -9.74 8.20 -9.89
CA SER A 190 -8.72 9.24 -10.05
C SER A 190 -7.95 9.04 -11.36
N LYS A 191 -7.37 10.12 -11.90
CA LYS A 191 -6.56 10.04 -13.13
C LYS A 191 -5.44 9.02 -13.01
N THR A 192 -4.84 8.91 -11.83
CA THR A 192 -3.77 7.95 -11.54
C THR A 192 -4.27 6.51 -11.54
N GLU A 193 -5.40 6.24 -10.88
CA GLU A 193 -6.02 4.90 -10.92
C GLU A 193 -6.41 4.48 -12.33
N MET A 194 -7.00 5.40 -13.10
CA MET A 194 -7.36 5.16 -14.50
C MET A 194 -6.13 4.78 -15.33
N LYS A 195 -5.00 5.51 -15.13
CA LYS A 195 -3.74 5.22 -15.81
C LYS A 195 -3.23 3.81 -15.43
N LEU A 196 -3.18 3.50 -14.14
CA LEU A 196 -2.70 2.21 -13.65
C LEU A 196 -3.55 1.02 -14.13
N LEU A 197 -4.85 1.21 -14.27
CA LEU A 197 -5.75 0.18 -14.82
C LEU A 197 -5.50 -0.05 -16.31
N LYS A 198 -5.29 1.02 -17.09
CA LYS A 198 -4.95 0.91 -18.52
C LYS A 198 -3.55 0.29 -18.75
N GLU A 199 -2.62 0.58 -17.87
CA GLU A 199 -1.23 0.09 -17.93
C GLU A 199 -1.01 -1.23 -17.17
N ARG A 200 -2.07 -1.96 -16.82
CA ARG A 200 -2.04 -3.14 -15.95
C ARG A 200 -1.12 -4.27 -16.40
N LYS A 201 -0.82 -4.36 -17.70
CA LYS A 201 0.08 -5.37 -18.29
C LYS A 201 1.53 -4.87 -18.41
N LYS A 202 1.80 -3.59 -18.08
CA LYS A 202 3.14 -3.03 -18.12
C LYS A 202 3.97 -3.45 -16.91
N PRO A 203 5.28 -3.69 -17.04
CA PRO A 203 6.13 -4.28 -16.01
C PRO A 203 6.13 -3.48 -14.69
N HIS A 204 6.10 -2.15 -14.73
CA HIS A 204 6.08 -1.33 -13.51
C HIS A 204 4.78 -1.45 -12.71
N VAL A 205 3.64 -1.63 -13.38
CA VAL A 205 2.35 -1.84 -12.69
C VAL A 205 2.27 -3.27 -12.17
N LEU A 206 2.75 -4.26 -12.93
CA LEU A 206 2.85 -5.65 -12.47
C LEU A 206 3.74 -5.75 -11.23
N ALA A 207 4.93 -5.13 -11.26
CA ALA A 207 5.83 -5.07 -10.11
C ALA A 207 5.17 -4.40 -8.89
N ALA A 208 4.51 -3.25 -9.07
CA ALA A 208 3.82 -2.57 -7.98
C ALA A 208 2.70 -3.43 -7.37
N ARG A 209 1.91 -4.11 -8.20
CA ARG A 209 0.87 -5.04 -7.73
C ARG A 209 1.44 -6.24 -7.00
N ALA A 210 2.53 -6.81 -7.49
CA ALA A 210 3.22 -7.90 -6.83
C ALA A 210 3.75 -7.48 -5.44
N ILE A 211 4.38 -6.31 -5.35
CA ILE A 211 4.89 -5.77 -4.07
C ILE A 211 3.77 -5.59 -3.05
N ILE A 212 2.66 -4.91 -3.39
CA ILE A 212 1.59 -4.62 -2.41
C ILE A 212 0.84 -5.87 -1.94
N LYS A 213 0.92 -6.95 -2.70
CA LYS A 213 0.34 -8.27 -2.37
C LYS A 213 1.33 -9.20 -1.68
N GLY A 214 2.61 -8.82 -1.59
CA GLY A 214 3.65 -9.73 -1.12
C GLY A 214 3.77 -11.00 -1.97
N GLY A 215 3.48 -10.89 -3.27
CA GLY A 215 3.47 -12.04 -4.19
C GLY A 215 2.29 -13.00 -4.03
N GLN A 216 1.30 -12.67 -3.18
CA GLN A 216 0.14 -13.53 -2.88
C GLN A 216 -1.13 -13.04 -3.59
N GLY A 217 -2.21 -13.82 -3.47
CA GLY A 217 -3.50 -13.52 -4.05
C GLY A 217 -3.55 -13.74 -5.56
N HIS A 218 -4.31 -12.92 -6.30
CA HIS A 218 -4.42 -13.08 -7.75
C HIS A 218 -3.09 -12.79 -8.45
N PRO A 219 -2.51 -13.78 -9.17
CA PRO A 219 -1.24 -13.61 -9.88
C PRO A 219 -1.47 -12.90 -11.21
N TYR A 220 -1.36 -11.57 -11.25
CA TYR A 220 -1.42 -10.79 -12.50
C TYR A 220 -0.32 -11.18 -13.52
N TRP A 221 0.65 -11.95 -13.07
CA TRP A 221 1.76 -12.55 -13.82
C TRP A 221 1.57 -14.04 -14.10
N GLY A 222 0.35 -14.58 -13.91
CA GLY A 222 0.04 -16.02 -14.07
C GLY A 222 0.25 -16.58 -15.47
N LYS A 223 0.37 -15.71 -16.48
CA LYS A 223 0.68 -16.10 -17.87
C LYS A 223 2.20 -16.31 -18.13
N PHE A 224 3.07 -15.92 -17.20
CA PHE A 224 4.50 -16.14 -17.33
C PHE A 224 4.88 -17.58 -16.97
N GLU A 225 6.05 -18.02 -17.36
CA GLU A 225 6.56 -19.34 -17.01
C GLU A 225 6.64 -19.53 -15.49
N ASP A 226 6.39 -20.73 -14.99
CA ASP A 226 6.30 -21.04 -13.56
C ASP A 226 7.54 -20.60 -12.78
N GLY A 227 8.75 -20.77 -13.36
CA GLY A 227 9.99 -20.30 -12.74
C GLY A 227 10.04 -18.79 -12.52
N LYS A 228 9.48 -18.01 -13.44
CA LYS A 228 9.40 -16.55 -13.34
C LYS A 228 8.30 -16.12 -12.35
N GLN A 229 7.17 -16.81 -12.33
CA GLN A 229 6.12 -16.57 -11.35
C GLN A 229 6.66 -16.73 -9.92
N GLU A 230 7.43 -17.81 -9.65
CA GLU A 230 8.02 -18.03 -8.34
C GLU A 230 9.09 -17.00 -7.99
N GLN A 231 9.88 -16.51 -8.94
CA GLN A 231 10.83 -15.42 -8.72
C GLN A 231 10.11 -14.12 -8.35
N ILE A 232 9.05 -13.75 -9.08
CA ILE A 232 8.22 -12.57 -8.78
C ILE A 232 7.64 -12.69 -7.37
N LYS A 233 7.10 -13.87 -6.99
CA LYS A 233 6.55 -14.13 -5.67
C LYS A 233 7.60 -13.88 -4.57
N LYS A 234 8.77 -14.52 -4.65
CA LYS A 234 9.85 -14.41 -3.65
C LYS A 234 10.37 -12.98 -3.47
N ILE A 235 10.65 -12.28 -4.59
CA ILE A 235 11.17 -10.91 -4.52
C ILE A 235 10.11 -9.98 -3.94
N SER A 236 8.86 -10.15 -4.34
CA SER A 236 7.75 -9.32 -3.88
C SER A 236 7.42 -9.52 -2.41
N GLU A 237 7.51 -10.76 -1.89
CA GLU A 237 7.37 -11.06 -0.47
C GLU A 237 8.45 -10.35 0.37
N LYS A 238 9.72 -10.44 -0.08
CA LYS A 238 10.84 -9.74 0.58
C LYS A 238 10.63 -8.22 0.57
N LEU A 239 10.23 -7.66 -0.56
CA LEU A 239 9.94 -6.23 -0.69
C LEU A 239 8.76 -5.80 0.19
N PHE A 240 7.69 -6.57 0.22
CA PHE A 240 6.55 -6.30 1.11
C PHE A 240 6.97 -6.24 2.57
N CYS A 241 7.76 -7.22 3.03
CA CYS A 241 8.28 -7.23 4.38
C CYS A 241 9.13 -5.99 4.68
N ASN A 242 10.05 -5.63 3.80
CA ASN A 242 10.93 -4.48 4.00
C ASN A 242 10.18 -3.14 3.98
N LEU A 243 9.15 -3.00 3.14
CA LEU A 243 8.42 -1.74 2.95
C LEU A 243 7.28 -1.54 3.96
N PHE A 244 6.62 -2.62 4.41
CA PHE A 244 5.37 -2.53 5.16
C PHE A 244 5.39 -3.23 6.52
N ARG A 245 6.47 -3.94 6.88
CA ARG A 245 6.56 -4.64 8.16
C ARG A 245 7.60 -3.99 9.08
N PRO A 246 7.33 -3.98 10.39
CA PRO A 246 6.05 -4.28 11.03
C PRO A 246 4.96 -3.24 10.69
N PRO A 247 3.66 -3.57 10.80
CA PRO A 247 2.58 -2.67 10.42
C PRO A 247 2.52 -1.42 11.29
N LEU A 248 2.17 -0.30 10.69
CA LEU A 248 2.03 0.99 11.39
C LEU A 248 0.84 0.99 12.34
N ASN A 249 1.11 1.14 13.64
CA ASN A 249 0.10 1.29 14.68
C ASN A 249 0.02 2.74 15.19
N LYS A 250 -1.17 3.19 15.55
CA LYS A 250 -1.40 4.50 16.18
C LYS A 250 -2.07 4.37 17.55
N PRO A 251 -1.68 5.20 18.53
CA PRO A 251 -0.56 6.14 18.48
C PRO A 251 0.77 5.40 18.35
N VAL A 252 1.78 6.05 17.78
CA VAL A 252 3.15 5.52 17.72
C VAL A 252 3.70 5.42 19.14
N LYS A 253 4.12 4.22 19.53
CA LYS A 253 4.66 3.91 20.86
C LYS A 253 6.06 3.29 20.82
N THR A 254 6.67 3.18 19.64
CA THR A 254 8.04 2.74 19.42
C THR A 254 8.52 3.23 18.06
N LEU A 255 9.80 3.58 17.94
CA LEU A 255 10.41 3.97 16.68
C LEU A 255 10.65 2.78 15.75
N ASP A 256 10.74 1.55 16.32
CA ASP A 256 11.05 0.31 15.59
C ASP A 256 9.90 -0.18 14.69
N LYS A 257 8.71 0.35 14.88
CA LYS A 257 7.49 -0.05 14.14
C LYS A 257 7.02 1.00 13.14
N LEU A 258 7.96 1.63 12.46
CA LEU A 258 7.69 2.60 11.41
C LEU A 258 8.09 2.00 10.05
N PRO A 259 7.15 1.44 9.28
CA PRO A 259 7.43 0.86 7.97
C PRO A 259 7.87 1.93 6.95
N LEU A 260 8.74 1.56 5.99
CA LEU A 260 9.30 2.52 5.03
C LEU A 260 8.25 3.18 4.14
N ALA A 261 7.26 2.41 3.65
CA ALA A 261 6.24 2.88 2.72
C ALA A 261 4.88 3.20 3.39
N GLY A 262 4.83 3.25 4.72
CA GLY A 262 3.59 3.56 5.45
C GLY A 262 2.63 2.39 5.57
N LYS A 263 1.32 2.67 5.64
CA LYS A 263 0.28 1.65 5.83
C LYS A 263 -0.14 1.03 4.50
N VAL A 264 -0.21 -0.30 4.44
CA VAL A 264 -0.76 -1.04 3.30
C VAL A 264 -2.30 -1.02 3.31
N GLY A 265 -2.92 -1.25 2.14
CA GLY A 265 -4.39 -1.38 2.03
C GLY A 265 -5.15 -0.05 1.90
N LEU A 266 -4.46 1.08 1.81
CA LEU A 266 -5.07 2.38 1.50
C LEU A 266 -5.24 2.57 -0.02
N ALA A 267 -6.18 3.41 -0.44
CA ALA A 267 -6.37 3.78 -1.86
C ALA A 267 -5.09 4.34 -2.50
N SER A 268 -4.25 5.02 -1.69
CA SER A 268 -2.96 5.55 -2.14
C SER A 268 -1.83 4.52 -2.23
N THR A 269 -2.01 3.28 -1.76
CA THR A 269 -0.89 2.30 -1.68
C THR A 269 -0.38 1.92 -3.07
N LEU A 270 -1.26 1.51 -3.99
CA LEU A 270 -0.84 1.14 -5.35
C LEU A 270 -0.22 2.32 -6.12
N PRO A 271 -0.82 3.54 -6.14
CA PRO A 271 -0.15 4.71 -6.69
C PRO A 271 1.23 4.97 -6.07
N THR A 272 1.34 4.87 -4.74
CA THR A 272 2.62 5.12 -4.04
C THR A 272 3.70 4.14 -4.46
N ILE A 273 3.38 2.85 -4.51
CA ILE A 273 4.36 1.83 -4.91
C ILE A 273 4.66 1.88 -6.40
N SER A 274 3.67 2.23 -7.25
CA SER A 274 3.93 2.46 -8.67
C SER A 274 4.92 3.61 -8.90
N SER A 275 4.76 4.74 -8.20
CA SER A 275 5.73 5.85 -8.26
C SER A 275 7.10 5.44 -7.70
N PHE A 276 7.14 4.66 -6.62
CA PHE A 276 8.38 4.08 -6.09
C PHE A 276 9.11 3.24 -7.16
N VAL A 277 8.42 2.29 -7.81
CA VAL A 277 8.99 1.47 -8.90
C VAL A 277 9.50 2.35 -10.03
N ASN A 278 8.75 3.39 -10.41
CA ASN A 278 9.13 4.32 -11.47
C ASN A 278 10.40 5.11 -11.12
N ILE A 279 10.52 5.60 -9.88
CA ILE A 279 11.70 6.35 -9.42
C ILE A 279 12.93 5.46 -9.39
N VAL A 280 12.80 4.25 -8.87
CA VAL A 280 13.91 3.29 -8.79
C VAL A 280 14.46 2.94 -10.18
N ASN A 281 13.57 2.74 -11.15
CA ASN A 281 13.92 2.27 -12.49
C ASN A 281 14.08 3.39 -13.55
N ASP A 282 14.05 4.68 -13.14
CA ASP A 282 14.18 5.85 -14.04
C ASP A 282 13.18 5.85 -15.20
N LEU A 283 11.96 5.44 -14.95
CA LEU A 283 11.01 5.26 -16.04
C LEU A 283 10.54 6.59 -16.64
N GLY A 284 10.38 7.63 -15.81
CA GLY A 284 10.02 8.98 -16.26
C GLY A 284 8.80 9.00 -17.17
N ASN A 285 8.97 9.60 -18.36
CA ASN A 285 7.96 9.64 -19.43
C ASN A 285 8.26 8.64 -20.56
N ARG A 286 9.05 7.60 -20.29
CA ARG A 286 9.39 6.58 -21.30
C ARG A 286 8.12 5.84 -21.73
N ASP A 287 8.00 5.53 -23.00
CA ASP A 287 6.97 4.61 -23.46
C ASP A 287 7.39 3.18 -23.10
N ILE A 288 6.59 2.56 -22.23
CA ILE A 288 6.84 1.23 -21.70
C ILE A 288 5.84 0.29 -22.37
N HIS A 289 6.33 -0.77 -22.99
CA HIS A 289 5.49 -1.79 -23.59
C HIS A 289 5.00 -2.80 -22.53
N ASP A 290 3.96 -3.55 -22.89
CA ASP A 290 3.46 -4.64 -22.07
C ASP A 290 4.53 -5.71 -21.87
N ASP A 291 4.65 -6.25 -20.67
CA ASP A 291 5.56 -7.36 -20.39
C ASP A 291 4.87 -8.69 -20.69
N ASN A 292 5.37 -9.38 -21.70
CA ASN A 292 4.84 -10.67 -22.12
C ASN A 292 5.66 -11.85 -21.58
N SER A 293 6.88 -11.61 -21.15
CA SER A 293 7.81 -12.65 -20.69
C SER A 293 8.01 -12.67 -19.16
N GLY A 294 7.77 -11.55 -18.49
CA GLY A 294 8.04 -11.36 -17.07
C GLY A 294 9.47 -10.89 -16.75
N ASP A 295 10.36 -10.82 -17.74
CA ASP A 295 11.77 -10.47 -17.52
C ASP A 295 11.91 -9.04 -17.00
N MET A 296 11.22 -8.08 -17.63
CA MET A 296 11.24 -6.67 -17.20
C MET A 296 10.61 -6.48 -15.82
N THR A 297 9.55 -7.21 -15.52
CA THR A 297 8.92 -7.18 -14.18
C THR A 297 9.91 -7.66 -13.11
N ILE A 298 10.63 -8.76 -13.37
CA ILE A 298 11.64 -9.30 -12.45
C ILE A 298 12.81 -8.33 -12.29
N GLU A 299 13.30 -7.73 -13.39
CA GLU A 299 14.36 -6.73 -13.34
C GLU A 299 13.96 -5.54 -12.45
N TYR A 300 12.75 -4.99 -12.64
CA TYR A 300 12.25 -3.86 -11.86
C TYR A 300 12.09 -4.20 -10.38
N LEU A 301 11.63 -5.41 -10.07
CA LEU A 301 11.54 -5.89 -8.69
C LEU A 301 12.93 -6.05 -8.05
N ASN A 302 13.91 -6.57 -8.77
CA ASN A 302 15.29 -6.71 -8.27
C ASN A 302 15.91 -5.34 -7.97
N ASN A 303 15.77 -4.37 -8.87
CA ASN A 303 16.25 -3.01 -8.65
C ASN A 303 15.60 -2.38 -7.41
N CYS A 304 14.28 -2.57 -7.23
CA CYS A 304 13.58 -2.14 -6.03
C CYS A 304 14.11 -2.82 -4.77
N ASN A 305 14.39 -4.12 -4.81
CA ASN A 305 14.93 -4.86 -3.67
C ASN A 305 16.34 -4.39 -3.29
N VAL A 306 17.21 -4.19 -4.27
CA VAL A 306 18.57 -3.67 -4.04
C VAL A 306 18.50 -2.30 -3.37
N LEU A 307 17.72 -1.36 -3.92
CA LEU A 307 17.63 0.00 -3.36
C LEU A 307 16.95 0.02 -1.99
N THR A 308 15.92 -0.79 -1.76
CA THR A 308 15.27 -0.89 -0.45
C THR A 308 16.24 -1.40 0.63
N ASN A 309 17.03 -2.42 0.31
CA ASN A 309 18.08 -2.92 1.21
C ASN A 309 19.18 -1.86 1.44
N ARG A 310 19.51 -1.07 0.42
CA ARG A 310 20.45 0.05 0.55
C ARG A 310 19.93 1.13 1.51
N ILE A 311 18.63 1.40 1.47
CA ILE A 311 17.99 2.38 2.37
C ILE A 311 18.03 1.89 3.82
N SER A 312 17.56 0.66 4.09
CA SER A 312 17.48 0.15 5.46
C SER A 312 17.39 -1.37 5.47
N SER A 313 18.44 -2.04 5.91
CA SER A 313 18.53 -3.48 6.12
C SER A 313 19.77 -3.81 6.95
N ASN A 314 19.97 -5.10 7.28
CA ASN A 314 21.20 -5.59 7.92
C ASN A 314 22.31 -5.93 6.90
N GLU A 315 22.10 -5.70 5.61
CA GLU A 315 23.12 -5.97 4.60
C GLU A 315 24.30 -5.00 4.74
N PRO A 316 25.55 -5.44 4.47
CA PRO A 316 26.77 -4.62 4.65
C PRO A 316 26.76 -3.27 3.94
N PHE A 317 26.02 -3.18 2.83
CA PHE A 317 25.90 -1.95 2.05
C PHE A 317 24.76 -1.02 2.49
N SER A 318 24.01 -1.37 3.55
CA SER A 318 22.88 -0.58 4.03
C SER A 318 23.32 0.73 4.68
N LEU A 319 22.71 1.83 4.25
CA LEU A 319 22.90 3.15 4.85
C LEU A 319 22.13 3.33 6.17
N GLY A 320 21.11 2.49 6.42
CA GLY A 320 20.31 2.52 7.64
C GLY A 320 19.61 3.87 7.86
N LEU A 321 18.84 4.35 6.85
CA LEU A 321 18.06 5.58 7.03
C LEU A 321 16.93 5.37 8.03
N HIS A 322 16.91 6.16 9.11
CA HIS A 322 15.94 6.00 10.19
C HIS A 322 14.53 6.48 9.73
N PRO A 323 13.49 5.62 9.72
CA PRO A 323 12.18 5.96 9.15
C PRO A 323 11.56 7.23 9.77
N ALA A 324 11.68 7.43 11.07
CA ALA A 324 11.13 8.60 11.76
C ALA A 324 11.70 9.94 11.24
N ILE A 325 12.89 9.95 10.66
CA ILE A 325 13.54 11.14 10.13
C ILE A 325 13.15 11.37 8.67
N TYR A 326 13.24 10.31 7.87
CA TYR A 326 13.17 10.44 6.41
C TYR A 326 11.76 10.26 5.85
N PHE A 327 10.88 9.47 6.52
CA PHE A 327 9.60 9.06 5.94
C PHE A 327 8.39 9.54 6.73
N TYR A 328 8.57 10.02 7.96
CA TYR A 328 7.46 10.40 8.83
C TYR A 328 7.53 11.86 9.27
N SER A 329 6.36 12.42 9.56
CA SER A 329 6.25 13.69 10.26
C SER A 329 6.41 13.47 11.76
N HIS A 330 6.65 14.56 12.48
CA HIS A 330 6.74 14.55 13.94
C HIS A 330 5.51 13.95 14.65
N ASP A 331 4.35 13.93 14.02
CA ASP A 331 3.11 13.35 14.55
C ASP A 331 2.83 11.92 14.07
N GLY A 332 3.83 11.24 13.49
CA GLY A 332 3.78 9.85 13.06
C GLY A 332 2.93 9.59 11.81
N ARG A 333 2.74 10.60 10.95
CA ARG A 333 2.11 10.42 9.63
C ARG A 333 3.18 10.13 8.60
N HIS A 334 2.97 9.08 7.81
CA HIS A 334 3.83 8.80 6.65
C HIS A 334 3.73 9.91 5.62
N LYS A 335 4.87 10.36 5.09
CA LYS A 335 5.00 11.43 4.10
C LYS A 335 5.44 10.87 2.75
N GLN A 336 4.50 10.70 1.84
CA GLN A 336 4.74 10.15 0.51
C GLN A 336 5.83 10.90 -0.26
N ALA A 337 5.80 12.24 -0.27
CA ALA A 337 6.82 13.04 -0.97
C ALA A 337 8.22 12.87 -0.36
N SER A 338 8.32 12.76 0.98
CA SER A 338 9.59 12.49 1.66
C SER A 338 10.11 11.09 1.38
N PHE A 339 9.22 10.09 1.30
CA PHE A 339 9.58 8.73 0.91
C PHE A 339 10.18 8.71 -0.50
N TYR A 340 9.51 9.32 -1.47
CA TYR A 340 10.02 9.42 -2.84
C TYR A 340 11.35 10.17 -2.92
N ALA A 341 11.47 11.28 -2.18
CA ALA A 341 12.69 12.06 -2.13
C ALA A 341 13.86 11.27 -1.54
N ALA A 342 13.63 10.52 -0.46
CA ALA A 342 14.68 9.69 0.15
C ALA A 342 15.10 8.53 -0.75
N VAL A 343 14.15 7.88 -1.45
CA VAL A 343 14.43 6.87 -2.49
C VAL A 343 15.32 7.44 -3.58
N ASN A 344 14.93 8.59 -4.16
CA ASN A 344 15.69 9.27 -5.20
C ASN A 344 17.04 9.77 -4.69
N PHE A 345 17.10 10.27 -3.45
CA PHE A 345 18.32 10.74 -2.81
C PHE A 345 19.34 9.61 -2.67
N VAL A 346 18.97 8.46 -2.10
CA VAL A 346 19.88 7.31 -1.95
C VAL A 346 20.38 6.84 -3.31
N LYS A 347 19.50 6.74 -4.31
CA LYS A 347 19.89 6.41 -5.66
C LYS A 347 20.92 7.41 -6.23
N GLN A 348 20.70 8.71 -6.03
CA GLN A 348 21.64 9.75 -6.48
C GLN A 348 22.95 9.76 -5.71
N LEU A 349 22.97 9.39 -4.43
CA LEU A 349 24.21 9.22 -3.69
C LEU A 349 25.11 8.16 -4.30
N ASP A 350 24.52 7.03 -4.72
CA ASP A 350 25.24 5.95 -5.38
C ASP A 350 25.72 6.38 -6.79
N THR A 351 24.81 6.86 -7.65
CA THR A 351 25.10 7.16 -9.05
C THR A 351 26.06 8.36 -9.22
N LYS A 352 26.10 9.28 -8.27
CA LYS A 352 26.96 10.47 -8.28
C LYS A 352 28.21 10.34 -7.39
N ASN A 353 28.45 9.17 -6.79
CA ASN A 353 29.52 8.92 -5.81
C ASN A 353 29.56 9.95 -4.66
N LYS A 354 28.36 10.28 -4.09
CA LYS A 354 28.17 11.30 -3.04
C LYS A 354 27.95 10.73 -1.65
N ILE A 355 28.17 9.43 -1.46
CA ILE A 355 27.92 8.77 -0.17
C ILE A 355 28.83 9.32 0.92
N TYR A 356 30.12 9.48 0.63
CA TYR A 356 31.09 10.03 1.59
C TYR A 356 30.74 11.46 2.00
N ASP A 357 30.34 12.31 1.04
CA ASP A 357 29.88 13.68 1.31
C ASP A 357 28.70 13.69 2.28
N PHE A 358 27.77 12.75 2.12
CA PHE A 358 26.61 12.59 3.01
C PHE A 358 27.02 12.11 4.41
N LEU A 359 27.82 11.03 4.48
CA LEU A 359 28.19 10.43 5.77
C LEU A 359 29.03 11.35 6.66
N ASN A 360 29.89 12.15 6.06
CA ASN A 360 30.70 13.15 6.80
C ASN A 360 29.85 14.14 7.60
N VAL A 361 28.65 14.48 7.12
CA VAL A 361 27.79 15.49 7.73
C VAL A 361 26.45 14.95 8.20
N ARG A 362 26.25 13.62 8.13
CA ARG A 362 24.96 12.98 8.35
C ARG A 362 24.30 13.35 9.69
N GLY A 363 25.06 13.35 10.78
CA GLY A 363 24.52 13.72 12.08
C GLY A 363 23.92 15.13 12.10
N LYS A 364 24.63 16.12 11.53
CA LYS A 364 24.13 17.50 11.39
C LYS A 364 22.96 17.60 10.41
N PHE A 365 23.01 16.86 9.32
CA PHE A 365 21.94 16.78 8.33
C PHE A 365 20.63 16.27 8.94
N GLU A 366 20.68 15.19 9.71
CA GLU A 366 19.50 14.64 10.38
C GLU A 366 18.94 15.58 11.46
N ILE A 367 19.77 16.34 12.16
CA ILE A 367 19.33 17.41 13.07
C ILE A 367 18.53 18.48 12.31
N ILE A 368 19.02 18.91 11.14
CA ILE A 368 18.29 19.87 10.28
C ILE A 368 16.93 19.31 9.85
N LEU A 369 16.88 18.04 9.41
CA LEU A 369 15.62 17.42 9.01
C LEU A 369 14.61 17.32 10.16
N GLN A 370 15.09 17.10 11.40
CA GLN A 370 14.23 17.11 12.58
C GLN A 370 13.71 18.51 12.91
N LYS A 371 14.61 19.48 13.01
CA LYS A 371 14.30 20.87 13.39
C LYS A 371 13.40 21.56 12.37
N TYR A 372 13.66 21.37 11.09
CA TYR A 372 13.00 22.06 9.97
C TYR A 372 12.10 21.13 9.12
N ASN A 373 11.60 20.06 9.69
CA ASN A 373 10.74 19.06 8.99
C ASN A 373 9.53 19.69 8.27
N TYR A 374 9.00 20.79 8.80
CA TYR A 374 7.86 21.51 8.22
C TYR A 374 8.19 22.21 6.89
N LEU A 375 9.45 22.52 6.58
CA LEU A 375 9.84 23.10 5.30
C LEU A 375 9.61 22.16 4.13
N ILE A 376 9.76 20.85 4.33
CA ILE A 376 9.42 19.83 3.33
C ILE A 376 7.94 19.92 2.94
N GLN A 377 7.06 20.25 3.90
CA GLN A 377 5.63 20.45 3.59
C GLN A 377 5.38 21.72 2.79
N GLN A 378 6.20 22.75 2.96
CA GLN A 378 6.11 23.96 2.14
C GLN A 378 6.56 23.66 0.70
N ILE A 379 7.63 22.89 0.51
CA ILE A 379 8.05 22.41 -0.82
C ILE A 379 6.91 21.61 -1.47
N LEU A 380 6.31 20.65 -0.74
CA LEU A 380 5.19 19.87 -1.26
C LEU A 380 4.00 20.76 -1.68
N ARG A 381 3.66 21.78 -0.88
CA ARG A 381 2.56 22.71 -1.21
C ARG A 381 2.86 23.53 -2.45
N ASN A 382 4.10 23.99 -2.61
CA ASN A 382 4.52 24.76 -3.78
C ASN A 382 4.38 23.95 -5.07
N TYR A 383 4.74 22.67 -5.06
CA TYR A 383 4.68 21.78 -6.23
C TYR A 383 3.41 20.94 -6.32
N ARG A 384 2.49 21.04 -5.35
CA ARG A 384 1.12 20.51 -5.33
C ARG A 384 0.95 18.98 -5.28
N SER A 385 1.94 18.18 -5.67
CA SER A 385 1.86 16.71 -5.60
C SER A 385 3.20 16.10 -5.22
N ALA A 386 3.18 14.89 -4.64
CA ALA A 386 4.38 14.17 -4.24
C ALA A 386 5.31 13.88 -5.42
N ASP A 387 4.75 13.49 -6.58
CA ASP A 387 5.53 13.19 -7.80
C ASP A 387 6.22 14.42 -8.39
N LYS A 388 5.66 15.62 -8.22
CA LYS A 388 6.29 16.88 -8.65
C LYS A 388 7.26 17.42 -7.61
N ALA A 389 7.00 17.18 -6.33
CA ALA A 389 7.77 17.76 -5.23
C ALA A 389 9.06 16.98 -4.91
N TYR A 390 9.08 15.66 -5.08
CA TYR A 390 10.21 14.84 -4.63
C TYR A 390 11.56 15.22 -5.26
N PRO A 391 11.66 15.60 -6.54
CA PRO A 391 12.95 16.01 -7.10
C PRO A 391 13.51 17.26 -6.40
N HIS A 392 12.65 18.22 -6.07
CA HIS A 392 13.03 19.45 -5.37
C HIS A 392 13.37 19.21 -3.90
N ILE A 393 12.67 18.24 -3.24
CA ILE A 393 13.06 17.82 -1.89
C ILE A 393 14.42 17.11 -1.93
N THR A 394 14.70 16.30 -2.95
CA THR A 394 16.02 15.68 -3.16
C THR A 394 17.10 16.75 -3.38
N GLU A 395 16.81 17.77 -4.20
CA GLU A 395 17.70 18.91 -4.40
C GLU A 395 17.98 19.67 -3.09
N TYR A 396 16.93 19.91 -2.30
CA TYR A 396 17.04 20.51 -0.97
C TYR A 396 17.97 19.69 -0.06
N TYR A 397 17.88 18.36 -0.06
CA TYR A 397 18.81 17.50 0.69
C TYR A 397 20.26 17.66 0.23
N HIS A 398 20.51 17.66 -1.07
CA HIS A 398 21.87 17.86 -1.61
C HIS A 398 22.44 19.23 -1.29
N LYS A 399 21.63 20.29 -1.28
CA LYS A 399 22.07 21.63 -0.90
C LYS A 399 22.45 21.73 0.58
N ILE A 400 21.66 21.10 1.46
CA ILE A 400 22.01 21.01 2.89
C ILE A 400 23.37 20.33 3.05
N ILE A 401 23.57 19.15 2.43
CA ILE A 401 24.83 18.40 2.51
C ILE A 401 25.99 19.25 1.99
N LYS A 402 25.82 19.91 0.85
CA LYS A 402 26.85 20.77 0.27
C LYS A 402 27.25 21.89 1.26
N LYS A 403 26.29 22.63 1.80
CA LYS A 403 26.53 23.74 2.75
C LYS A 403 27.18 23.26 4.04
N LEU A 404 26.79 22.10 4.55
CA LEU A 404 27.42 21.49 5.73
C LEU A 404 28.87 21.08 5.47
N ASN A 405 29.19 20.51 4.29
CA ASN A 405 30.57 20.18 3.90
C ASN A 405 31.43 21.44 3.64
N GLU A 406 30.82 22.60 3.32
CA GLU A 406 31.46 23.89 3.26
C GLU A 406 31.76 24.49 4.66
N GLY A 407 31.43 23.75 5.74
CA GLY A 407 31.69 24.15 7.13
C GLY A 407 30.65 25.08 7.74
N LYS A 408 29.46 25.21 7.11
CA LYS A 408 28.37 26.06 7.64
C LYS A 408 27.71 25.42 8.86
N ASP A 409 27.26 26.26 9.78
CA ASP A 409 26.52 25.84 10.97
C ASP A 409 25.06 25.46 10.61
N VAL A 410 24.49 24.55 11.39
CA VAL A 410 23.11 24.06 11.25
C VAL A 410 22.08 25.20 11.11
N ASP A 411 22.25 26.29 11.88
CA ASP A 411 21.30 27.39 11.88
C ASP A 411 21.45 28.30 10.65
N ASN A 412 22.64 28.46 10.10
CA ASN A 412 22.91 29.29 8.94
C ASN A 412 22.60 28.59 7.59
N VAL A 413 22.65 27.25 7.55
CA VAL A 413 22.42 26.46 6.32
C VAL A 413 21.05 26.74 5.71
N ILE A 414 20.01 26.81 6.53
CA ILE A 414 18.64 27.00 6.05
C ILE A 414 18.42 28.40 5.48
N ASP A 415 18.95 29.42 6.16
CA ASP A 415 18.83 30.83 5.71
C ASP A 415 19.53 31.02 4.35
N GLU A 416 20.72 30.42 4.15
CA GLU A 416 21.40 30.46 2.86
C GLU A 416 20.64 29.76 1.76
N ILE A 417 20.09 28.54 2.01
CA ILE A 417 19.32 27.78 1.04
C ILE A 417 18.04 28.53 0.62
N MET A 418 17.38 29.17 1.58
CA MET A 418 16.19 29.99 1.32
C MET A 418 16.53 31.17 0.40
N LYS A 419 17.64 31.84 0.61
CA LYS A 419 18.09 32.97 -0.23
C LYS A 419 18.49 32.53 -1.64
N ASP A 420 19.18 31.39 -1.74
CA ASP A 420 19.80 30.98 -3.01
C ASP A 420 18.82 30.27 -3.96
N SER A 421 17.78 29.56 -3.46
CA SER A 421 17.06 28.62 -4.31
C SER A 421 15.65 28.23 -3.88
N PHE A 422 15.27 28.55 -2.64
CA PHE A 422 13.97 28.21 -2.07
C PHE A 422 13.37 29.44 -1.36
N ASP A 423 13.28 30.55 -2.06
CA ASP A 423 12.80 31.86 -1.57
C ASP A 423 11.37 31.85 -1.07
N PHE A 424 10.55 30.88 -1.54
CA PHE A 424 9.19 30.66 -1.07
C PHE A 424 9.10 30.00 0.33
N LEU A 425 10.22 29.48 0.88
CA LEU A 425 10.22 28.88 2.21
C LEU A 425 10.20 29.98 3.29
N THR A 426 9.49 29.71 4.37
CA THR A 426 9.40 30.61 5.53
C THR A 426 9.63 29.87 6.82
N ILE A 427 10.48 30.42 7.69
CA ILE A 427 10.69 29.89 9.04
C ILE A 427 9.48 30.27 9.90
N ARG A 428 8.81 29.26 10.48
CA ARG A 428 7.69 29.48 11.39
C ARG A 428 8.20 29.74 12.79
N GLN A 429 7.71 30.82 13.42
CA GLN A 429 7.72 30.94 14.87
C GLN A 429 6.68 29.96 15.44
N VAL A 430 7.05 29.22 16.48
CA VAL A 430 6.16 28.24 17.15
C VAL A 430 5.04 29.02 17.83
N GLY A 431 3.84 28.97 17.26
CA GLY A 431 2.63 29.51 17.87
C GLY A 431 2.02 28.52 18.85
N SER A 432 1.49 29.04 19.97
CA SER A 432 0.73 28.26 20.96
C SER A 432 -0.56 27.70 20.38
N HIS A 433 -0.81 26.40 20.56
CA HIS A 433 -2.07 25.76 20.23
C HIS A 433 -3.03 25.87 21.43
N GLY A 434 -4.30 26.15 21.12
CA GLY A 434 -5.37 26.28 22.13
C GLY A 434 -5.66 24.97 22.88
N GLU A 435 -6.28 25.11 24.03
CA GLU A 435 -6.66 24.02 24.95
C GLU A 435 -7.64 23.04 24.32
N ILE A 436 -7.31 21.75 24.40
CA ILE A 436 -8.19 20.63 24.07
C ILE A 436 -8.15 19.68 25.27
N ASP A 437 -9.31 19.26 25.75
CA ASP A 437 -9.48 18.45 26.98
C ASP A 437 -8.75 17.09 26.98
N SER A 438 -8.32 16.59 25.83
CA SER A 438 -7.55 15.34 25.74
C SER A 438 -6.61 15.30 24.54
N PHE A 439 -5.47 14.62 24.70
CA PHE A 439 -4.51 14.44 23.60
C PHE A 439 -5.06 13.54 22.49
N SER A 440 -5.08 14.07 21.25
CA SER A 440 -5.38 13.28 20.05
C SER A 440 -4.33 12.19 19.83
N GLN A 441 -4.64 11.17 18.99
CA GLN A 441 -3.68 10.12 18.64
C GLN A 441 -2.42 10.69 17.97
N ASN A 442 -2.55 11.76 17.19
CA ASN A 442 -1.43 12.44 16.57
C ASN A 442 -0.58 13.19 17.60
N THR A 443 -1.20 13.88 18.55
CA THR A 443 -0.51 14.55 19.65
C THR A 443 0.27 13.55 20.51
N LYS A 444 -0.34 12.41 20.85
CA LYS A 444 0.34 11.32 21.58
C LYS A 444 1.54 10.78 20.81
N SER A 445 1.39 10.57 19.50
CA SER A 445 2.50 10.15 18.63
C SER A 445 3.62 11.19 18.60
N SER A 446 3.27 12.48 18.52
CA SER A 446 4.25 13.58 18.48
C SER A 446 5.07 13.67 19.77
N ILE A 447 4.42 13.56 20.93
CA ILE A 447 5.09 13.55 22.24
C ILE A 447 6.06 12.36 22.30
N PHE A 448 5.58 11.17 21.93
CA PHE A 448 6.41 9.97 21.97
C PHE A 448 7.61 10.08 21.02
N ILE A 449 7.39 10.42 19.75
CA ILE A 449 8.46 10.49 18.73
C ILE A 449 9.52 11.50 19.14
N LYS A 450 9.11 12.69 19.61
CA LYS A 450 10.06 13.72 20.07
C LYS A 450 10.97 13.17 21.18
N THR A 451 10.37 12.65 22.25
CA THR A 451 11.13 12.12 23.42
C THR A 451 11.99 10.92 23.03
N ALA A 452 11.49 10.02 22.17
CA ALA A 452 12.22 8.83 21.74
C ALA A 452 13.43 9.18 20.85
N LEU A 453 13.30 10.18 19.98
CA LEU A 453 14.41 10.62 19.11
C LEU A 453 15.55 11.30 19.88
N GLU A 454 15.26 11.97 20.98
CA GLU A 454 16.28 12.56 21.86
C GLU A 454 17.21 11.49 22.47
N ASN A 455 16.65 10.28 22.71
CA ASN A 455 17.35 9.16 23.33
C ASN A 455 17.66 8.02 22.34
N ALA A 456 17.46 8.24 21.05
CA ALA A 456 17.68 7.20 20.04
C ALA A 456 19.17 6.94 19.83
N ILE A 457 19.47 5.67 19.53
CA ILE A 457 20.85 5.22 19.26
C ILE A 457 21.41 5.93 18.03
N LYS A 458 22.64 6.40 18.12
CA LYS A 458 23.37 7.05 17.03
C LYS A 458 24.57 6.20 16.61
N CYS A 459 24.89 6.24 15.35
CA CYS A 459 26.10 5.63 14.81
C CYS A 459 27.34 6.42 15.30
N ASN A 460 28.28 5.75 15.95
CA ASN A 460 29.48 6.39 16.47
C ASN A 460 30.45 6.87 15.37
N ILE A 461 30.23 6.46 14.10
CA ILE A 461 31.06 6.88 12.97
C ILE A 461 30.50 8.13 12.29
N CYS A 462 29.21 8.12 11.84
CA CYS A 462 28.62 9.20 11.08
C CYS A 462 27.66 10.11 11.88
N GLY A 463 27.37 9.76 13.14
CA GLY A 463 26.45 10.53 14.00
C GLY A 463 24.97 10.43 13.67
N GLY A 464 24.60 9.70 12.61
CA GLY A 464 23.20 9.49 12.21
C GLY A 464 22.47 8.48 13.09
N LEU A 465 21.14 8.57 13.13
CA LEU A 465 20.30 7.67 13.92
C LEU A 465 20.27 6.25 13.34
N VAL A 466 20.39 5.23 14.19
CA VAL A 466 20.44 3.82 13.78
C VAL A 466 19.09 3.17 14.02
N PRO A 467 18.37 2.71 12.97
CA PRO A 467 17.16 1.92 13.13
C PRO A 467 17.52 0.46 13.48
N THR A 468 16.66 -0.21 14.25
CA THR A 468 16.89 -1.58 14.74
C THR A 468 17.17 -2.63 13.65
N ASN A 469 16.64 -2.43 12.44
CA ASN A 469 16.88 -3.31 11.29
C ASN A 469 18.17 -2.98 10.51
N SER A 470 19.02 -2.08 11.03
CA SER A 470 20.29 -1.68 10.38
C SER A 470 21.36 -1.41 11.45
N ILE A 471 21.44 -2.29 12.43
CA ILE A 471 22.47 -2.24 13.48
C ILE A 471 23.66 -3.11 13.06
N SER A 472 24.86 -2.55 13.19
CA SER A 472 26.11 -3.26 13.08
C SER A 472 26.99 -2.96 14.29
N PHE A 473 27.77 -3.94 14.73
CA PHE A 473 28.73 -3.81 15.83
C PHE A 473 30.13 -3.74 15.23
N ASP A 474 30.85 -2.71 15.55
CA ASP A 474 32.19 -2.43 15.03
C ASP A 474 33.21 -2.37 16.18
N HIS A 475 34.47 -2.66 15.89
CA HIS A 475 35.57 -2.51 16.84
C HIS A 475 36.11 -1.06 16.79
N ILE A 476 36.20 -0.39 17.94
CA ILE A 476 36.82 0.93 18.05
C ILE A 476 38.28 0.84 17.58
N ILE A 477 39.04 -0.05 18.17
CA ILE A 477 40.39 -0.46 17.71
C ILE A 477 40.22 -1.73 16.87
N ARG A 478 40.65 -1.70 15.61
CA ARG A 478 40.49 -2.82 14.68
C ARG A 478 41.26 -4.05 15.18
N LYS A 479 40.74 -5.24 14.88
CA LYS A 479 41.42 -6.51 15.22
C LYS A 479 42.85 -6.60 14.68
N GLN A 480 43.06 -6.12 13.44
CA GLN A 480 44.39 -6.07 12.81
C GLN A 480 45.37 -5.14 13.51
N ASP A 481 44.86 -4.13 14.25
CA ASP A 481 45.62 -3.17 15.02
C ASP A 481 45.74 -3.56 16.50
N GLY A 482 45.39 -4.82 16.87
CA GLY A 482 45.48 -5.39 18.20
C GLY A 482 44.23 -5.20 19.08
N GLY A 483 43.11 -4.76 18.50
CA GLY A 483 41.85 -4.57 19.22
C GLY A 483 41.27 -5.88 19.74
N LEU A 484 40.87 -5.89 21.02
CA LEU A 484 40.29 -7.04 21.70
C LEU A 484 38.77 -7.14 21.45
N ASN A 485 38.23 -8.36 21.60
CA ASN A 485 36.79 -8.60 21.54
C ASN A 485 36.15 -8.38 22.92
N THR A 486 36.20 -7.15 23.41
CA THR A 486 35.62 -6.74 24.70
C THR A 486 34.54 -5.68 24.48
N ASP A 487 33.63 -5.53 25.43
CA ASP A 487 32.54 -4.57 25.37
C ASP A 487 33.07 -3.13 25.23
N ASP A 488 34.19 -2.80 25.90
CA ASP A 488 34.84 -1.48 25.86
C ASP A 488 35.43 -1.16 24.48
N ASN A 489 35.73 -2.19 23.66
CA ASN A 489 36.21 -2.00 22.28
C ASN A 489 35.09 -2.13 21.25
N GLY A 490 33.81 -2.25 21.68
CA GLY A 490 32.65 -2.35 20.82
C GLY A 490 31.94 -1.01 20.63
N GLN A 491 31.44 -0.74 19.43
CA GLN A 491 30.58 0.42 19.14
C GLN A 491 29.43 0.09 18.19
N ILE A 492 28.31 0.81 18.33
CA ILE A 492 27.14 0.66 17.43
C ILE A 492 27.32 1.57 16.22
N THR A 493 27.10 0.99 15.05
CA THR A 493 27.25 1.68 13.77
C THR A 493 26.16 1.25 12.77
N HIS A 494 26.05 1.97 11.64
CA HIS A 494 25.34 1.43 10.47
C HIS A 494 26.21 0.37 9.77
N PRO A 495 25.58 -0.60 9.07
CA PRO A 495 26.33 -1.63 8.32
C PRO A 495 27.36 -1.04 7.36
N TYR A 496 26.96 -0.05 6.56
CA TYR A 496 27.88 0.58 5.59
C TYR A 496 29.00 1.37 6.28
N CYS A 497 28.72 2.02 7.39
CA CYS A 497 29.74 2.74 8.17
C CYS A 497 30.82 1.79 8.68
N ASN A 498 30.41 0.61 9.16
CA ASN A 498 31.32 -0.44 9.59
C ASN A 498 32.17 -1.01 8.44
N THR A 499 31.51 -1.37 7.33
CA THR A 499 32.17 -2.15 6.26
C THR A 499 32.93 -1.33 5.24
N SER A 500 32.55 -0.08 5.01
CA SER A 500 33.06 0.69 3.87
C SER A 500 33.54 2.11 4.22
N PHE A 501 32.90 2.82 5.13
CA PHE A 501 33.21 4.22 5.40
C PHE A 501 34.40 4.40 6.37
N LYS A 502 34.52 3.54 7.36
CA LYS A 502 35.64 3.54 8.31
C LYS A 502 36.92 2.93 7.74
N ASN A 503 36.78 2.01 6.76
CA ASN A 503 37.90 1.22 6.21
C ASN A 503 38.61 1.91 5.04
#